data_38ecd8aa084dd6c62fa29fb00f5b530e
#
_entry.id   38ecd8aa084dd6c62fa29fb00f5b530e
#
_cell.length_a   1.000
_cell.length_b   1.000
_cell.length_c   1.000
_cell.angle_alpha   90.00
_cell.angle_beta   90.00
_cell.angle_gamma   90.00
#
_symmetry.space_group_name_H-M   'P 1'
#
loop_
_entity.id
_entity.type
_entity.pdbx_description
1 polymer ?
#
loop_
_entity_poly.entity_id
_entity_poly.type
_entity_poly.pdbx_seq_one_letter_code
_entity_poly.pdbx_strand_id
1 'polypeptide(L)'
;MFSGIVQGCFEVVEVVKKPGLITFTVKVSKKIIKNLKKGSSVSVDGVCLTVSKISGGRISFDAMLETLNKTTLGKLKVDDELNIEKSIKVGDEIGGHPVSGHIHGTAEIVNIERPENNHVVTFKCDKKWMKYIFPKGFISLDGVSLTVVDVNKKEGTFTVYFIPETLRLTTFSFKGQGDLVNMEIDQQTRTIVDTVEIIIKGSDYAK
;
A
#
# COMPACT_ATOMS: atom_id res chain seq x y z
N MET A 1 -0.60 -8.66 -9.49
CA MET A 1 -1.79 -7.82 -9.29
C MET A 1 -2.50 -8.28 -8.03
N PHE A 2 -3.08 -7.36 -7.28
CA PHE A 2 -3.76 -7.56 -6.00
C PHE A 2 -5.14 -6.88 -6.06
N SER A 3 -5.99 -7.18 -5.10
CA SER A 3 -7.33 -6.59 -4.97
C SER A 3 -7.39 -5.41 -3.99
N GLY A 4 -6.33 -5.24 -3.18
CA GLY A 4 -6.33 -4.30 -2.07
C GLY A 4 -7.14 -4.77 -0.86
N ILE A 5 -7.45 -6.06 -0.80
CA ILE A 5 -8.10 -6.71 0.34
C ILE A 5 -7.05 -7.49 1.12
N VAL A 6 -6.53 -6.85 2.15
CA VAL A 6 -5.51 -7.43 3.03
C VAL A 6 -6.04 -8.70 3.70
N GLN A 7 -5.23 -9.75 3.71
CA GLN A 7 -5.59 -11.05 4.26
C GLN A 7 -5.19 -11.24 5.74
N GLY A 8 -4.52 -10.25 6.31
CA GLY A 8 -4.13 -10.15 7.71
C GLY A 8 -2.82 -9.40 7.92
N CYS A 9 -2.55 -9.04 9.19
CA CYS A 9 -1.27 -8.51 9.65
C CYS A 9 -0.40 -9.66 10.16
N PHE A 10 0.90 -9.58 9.91
CA PHE A 10 1.83 -10.63 10.26
C PHE A 10 3.18 -10.07 10.71
N GLU A 11 3.71 -10.69 11.74
CA GLU A 11 4.94 -10.31 12.43
C GLU A 11 6.20 -10.58 11.60
N VAL A 12 7.10 -9.61 11.58
CA VAL A 12 8.46 -9.73 11.06
C VAL A 12 9.35 -10.41 12.11
N VAL A 13 9.83 -11.60 11.82
CA VAL A 13 10.62 -12.40 12.77
C VAL A 13 12.12 -12.36 12.50
N GLU A 14 12.55 -11.82 11.37
CA GLU A 14 13.97 -11.72 11.02
C GLU A 14 14.18 -10.57 10.03
N VAL A 15 15.24 -9.78 10.21
CA VAL A 15 15.66 -8.71 9.29
C VAL A 15 17.18 -8.75 9.14
N VAL A 16 17.66 -8.97 7.92
CA VAL A 16 19.09 -8.97 7.56
C VAL A 16 19.35 -7.80 6.62
N LYS A 17 20.10 -6.81 7.09
CA LYS A 17 20.45 -5.61 6.32
C LYS A 17 21.83 -5.75 5.69
N LYS A 18 21.90 -5.50 4.37
CA LYS A 18 23.13 -5.42 3.58
C LYS A 18 23.12 -4.12 2.77
N PRO A 19 24.25 -3.62 2.28
CA PRO A 19 24.25 -2.43 1.43
C PRO A 19 23.32 -2.61 0.23
N GLY A 20 22.28 -1.76 0.13
CA GLY A 20 21.28 -1.77 -0.96
C GLY A 20 20.29 -2.93 -0.96
N LEU A 21 20.24 -3.75 0.11
CA LEU A 21 19.36 -4.93 0.20
C LEU A 21 18.92 -5.17 1.64
N ILE A 22 17.63 -5.38 1.84
CA ILE A 22 17.10 -5.95 3.09
C ILE A 22 16.44 -7.28 2.75
N THR A 23 16.89 -8.36 3.39
CA THR A 23 16.18 -9.63 3.42
C THR A 23 15.41 -9.71 4.72
N PHE A 24 14.10 -9.96 4.67
CA PHE A 24 13.29 -10.10 5.88
C PHE A 24 12.36 -11.30 5.80
N THR A 25 11.96 -11.80 6.95
CA THR A 25 11.15 -13.01 7.09
C THR A 25 9.92 -12.68 7.94
N VAL A 26 8.75 -13.04 7.43
CA VAL A 26 7.45 -12.84 8.08
C VAL A 26 6.87 -14.19 8.48
N LYS A 27 6.39 -14.31 9.73
CA LYS A 27 5.66 -15.47 10.21
C LYS A 27 4.20 -15.32 9.83
N VAL A 28 3.68 -16.26 9.04
CA VAL A 28 2.34 -16.15 8.48
C VAL A 28 1.46 -17.35 8.80
N SER A 29 0.15 -17.20 8.65
CA SER A 29 -0.81 -18.26 8.87
C SER A 29 -0.73 -19.36 7.81
N LYS A 30 -1.22 -20.57 8.13
CA LYS A 30 -1.35 -21.68 7.18
C LYS A 30 -2.19 -21.30 5.95
N LYS A 31 -3.16 -20.37 6.09
CA LYS A 31 -4.01 -19.88 5.00
C LYS A 31 -3.19 -19.10 3.97
N ILE A 32 -2.23 -18.29 4.40
CA ILE A 32 -1.33 -17.54 3.51
C ILE A 32 -0.40 -18.50 2.75
N ILE A 33 0.21 -19.46 3.43
CA ILE A 33 1.16 -20.40 2.83
C ILE A 33 0.49 -21.36 1.83
N LYS A 34 -0.78 -21.67 2.05
CA LYS A 34 -1.50 -22.60 1.17
C LYS A 34 -1.43 -22.15 -0.30
N ASN A 35 -0.87 -23.00 -1.16
CA ASN A 35 -0.64 -22.76 -2.60
C ASN A 35 0.37 -21.65 -2.95
N LEU A 36 1.07 -21.09 -1.95
CA LEU A 36 2.17 -20.16 -2.19
C LEU A 36 3.44 -20.94 -2.59
N LYS A 37 4.19 -20.43 -3.56
CA LYS A 37 5.44 -21.03 -4.04
C LYS A 37 6.56 -19.99 -4.00
N LYS A 38 7.81 -20.43 -3.92
CA LYS A 38 8.96 -19.59 -4.24
C LYS A 38 8.77 -18.98 -5.64
N GLY A 39 9.00 -17.67 -5.77
CA GLY A 39 8.75 -16.92 -7.00
C GLY A 39 7.32 -16.33 -7.10
N SER A 40 6.40 -16.66 -6.18
CA SER A 40 5.08 -16.01 -6.12
C SER A 40 5.20 -14.55 -5.71
N SER A 41 4.30 -13.70 -6.24
CA SER A 41 4.16 -12.31 -5.79
C SER A 41 3.23 -12.23 -4.57
N VAL A 42 3.64 -11.43 -3.60
CA VAL A 42 2.88 -11.10 -2.39
C VAL A 42 2.97 -9.59 -2.18
N SER A 43 1.86 -8.96 -1.86
CA SER A 43 1.80 -7.57 -1.39
C SER A 43 2.17 -7.54 0.09
N VAL A 44 3.18 -6.77 0.43
CA VAL A 44 3.69 -6.55 1.79
C VAL A 44 3.62 -5.06 2.07
N ASP A 45 2.70 -4.63 2.93
CA ASP A 45 2.33 -3.21 3.09
C ASP A 45 2.16 -2.51 1.74
N GLY A 46 1.46 -3.16 0.80
CA GLY A 46 1.22 -2.65 -0.55
C GLY A 46 2.38 -2.86 -1.53
N VAL A 47 3.56 -3.25 -1.07
CA VAL A 47 4.72 -3.45 -1.95
C VAL A 47 4.68 -4.85 -2.57
N CYS A 48 4.69 -4.94 -3.90
CA CYS A 48 4.79 -6.21 -4.60
C CYS A 48 6.19 -6.80 -4.46
N LEU A 49 6.31 -7.86 -3.68
CA LEU A 49 7.56 -8.57 -3.46
C LEU A 49 7.47 -10.03 -3.91
N THR A 50 8.60 -10.55 -4.34
CA THR A 50 8.72 -11.96 -4.73
C THR A 50 9.14 -12.81 -3.54
N VAL A 51 8.43 -13.89 -3.28
CA VAL A 51 8.79 -14.87 -2.26
C VAL A 51 10.12 -15.53 -2.61
N SER A 52 11.16 -15.31 -1.79
CA SER A 52 12.49 -15.90 -1.98
C SER A 52 12.64 -17.25 -1.28
N LYS A 53 11.94 -17.45 -0.12
CA LYS A 53 11.98 -18.71 0.64
C LYS A 53 10.65 -18.94 1.37
N ILE A 54 10.28 -20.22 1.51
CA ILE A 54 9.16 -20.65 2.37
C ILE A 54 9.67 -21.78 3.26
N SER A 55 9.50 -21.67 4.58
CA SER A 55 9.91 -22.70 5.53
C SER A 55 9.17 -22.56 6.86
N GLY A 56 8.59 -23.64 7.38
CA GLY A 56 8.10 -23.70 8.76
C GLY A 56 7.07 -22.62 9.14
N GLY A 57 6.15 -22.24 8.26
CA GLY A 57 5.17 -21.20 8.57
C GLY A 57 5.71 -19.77 8.36
N ARG A 58 6.84 -19.62 7.65
CA ARG A 58 7.53 -18.35 7.41
C ARG A 58 7.77 -18.15 5.93
N ILE A 59 7.69 -16.90 5.48
CA ILE A 59 8.03 -16.49 4.11
C ILE A 59 9.08 -15.39 4.16
N SER A 60 10.07 -15.47 3.28
CA SER A 60 11.14 -14.47 3.20
C SER A 60 11.06 -13.71 1.89
N PHE A 61 11.47 -12.45 1.94
CA PHE A 61 11.49 -11.51 0.83
C PHE A 61 12.82 -10.77 0.77
N ASP A 62 13.16 -10.31 -0.41
CA ASP A 62 14.31 -9.46 -0.67
C ASP A 62 13.80 -8.10 -1.20
N ALA A 63 14.08 -7.00 -0.47
CA ALA A 63 13.77 -5.64 -0.88
C ALA A 63 15.05 -4.92 -1.29
N MET A 64 15.08 -4.45 -2.53
CA MET A 64 16.25 -3.79 -3.11
C MET A 64 16.22 -2.27 -2.89
N LEU A 65 17.34 -1.60 -3.13
CA LEU A 65 17.58 -0.19 -2.84
C LEU A 65 16.44 0.75 -3.32
N GLU A 66 15.93 0.56 -4.52
CA GLU A 66 14.86 1.37 -5.07
C GLU A 66 13.58 1.24 -4.22
N THR A 67 13.22 0.02 -3.85
CA THR A 67 12.08 -0.27 -2.96
C THR A 67 12.29 0.32 -1.57
N LEU A 68 13.51 0.17 -1.01
CA LEU A 68 13.84 0.69 0.32
C LEU A 68 13.77 2.22 0.40
N ASN A 69 14.13 2.91 -0.69
CA ASN A 69 14.11 4.37 -0.75
C ASN A 69 12.70 4.96 -0.92
N LYS A 70 11.78 4.20 -1.55
CA LYS A 70 10.43 4.68 -1.87
C LYS A 70 9.36 4.25 -0.88
N THR A 71 9.67 3.29 -0.02
CA THR A 71 8.69 2.64 0.84
C THR A 71 9.10 2.68 2.31
N THR A 72 8.16 2.35 3.19
CA THR A 72 8.40 2.20 4.62
C THR A 72 9.33 1.02 4.96
N LEU A 73 9.51 0.07 4.03
CA LEU A 73 10.33 -1.14 4.23
C LEU A 73 11.82 -0.82 4.50
N GLY A 74 12.32 0.35 4.11
CA GLY A 74 13.68 0.78 4.44
C GLY A 74 13.94 0.94 5.94
N LYS A 75 12.89 1.13 6.76
CA LYS A 75 12.95 1.30 8.21
C LYS A 75 12.57 0.04 8.99
N LEU A 76 12.31 -1.06 8.30
CA LEU A 76 11.80 -2.31 8.87
C LEU A 76 12.69 -2.86 9.98
N LYS A 77 12.03 -3.37 11.04
CA LYS A 77 12.64 -4.01 12.21
C LYS A 77 11.96 -5.34 12.50
N VAL A 78 12.61 -6.16 13.32
CA VAL A 78 11.98 -7.32 13.94
C VAL A 78 10.86 -6.83 14.87
N ASP A 79 9.81 -7.62 15.00
CA ASP A 79 8.56 -7.35 15.73
C ASP A 79 7.63 -6.30 15.06
N ASP A 80 8.02 -5.69 13.93
CA ASP A 80 7.07 -4.92 13.13
C ASP A 80 5.99 -5.84 12.55
N GLU A 81 4.77 -5.32 12.41
CA GLU A 81 3.67 -6.02 11.74
C GLU A 81 3.41 -5.44 10.36
N LEU A 82 3.15 -6.31 9.38
CA LEU A 82 2.96 -5.96 7.97
C LEU A 82 1.64 -6.52 7.44
N ASN A 83 0.93 -5.72 6.67
CA ASN A 83 -0.22 -6.15 5.89
C ASN A 83 0.21 -7.11 4.78
N ILE A 84 -0.43 -8.26 4.67
CA ILE A 84 -0.12 -9.27 3.66
C ILE A 84 -1.35 -9.58 2.80
N GLU A 85 -1.15 -9.56 1.49
CA GLU A 85 -2.11 -10.06 0.51
C GLU A 85 -1.38 -10.90 -0.55
N LYS A 86 -1.89 -12.09 -0.86
CA LYS A 86 -1.41 -12.88 -2.01
C LYS A 86 -1.95 -12.31 -3.31
N SER A 87 -1.18 -12.45 -4.39
CA SER A 87 -1.66 -12.08 -5.72
C SER A 87 -2.96 -12.82 -6.06
N ILE A 88 -3.89 -12.10 -6.69
CA ILE A 88 -5.13 -12.67 -7.22
C ILE A 88 -4.83 -13.60 -8.41
N LYS A 89 -5.74 -14.51 -8.68
CA LYS A 89 -5.74 -15.39 -9.84
C LYS A 89 -6.82 -14.96 -10.81
N VAL A 90 -6.72 -15.42 -12.04
CA VAL A 90 -7.82 -15.25 -13.02
C VAL A 90 -9.06 -15.97 -12.49
N GLY A 91 -10.17 -15.24 -12.39
CA GLY A 91 -11.45 -15.72 -11.86
C GLY A 91 -11.70 -15.43 -10.37
N ASP A 92 -10.72 -14.89 -9.64
CA ASP A 92 -10.95 -14.40 -8.27
C ASP A 92 -11.78 -13.11 -8.28
N GLU A 93 -12.57 -12.90 -7.22
CA GLU A 93 -13.29 -11.63 -7.00
C GLU A 93 -12.32 -10.50 -6.65
N ILE A 94 -12.57 -9.31 -7.20
CA ILE A 94 -11.85 -8.08 -6.85
C ILE A 94 -12.75 -7.27 -5.92
N GLY A 95 -12.63 -7.51 -4.60
CA GLY A 95 -13.44 -6.84 -3.59
C GLY A 95 -13.09 -5.35 -3.35
N GLY A 96 -11.90 -4.91 -3.80
CA GLY A 96 -11.44 -3.52 -3.75
C GLY A 96 -11.30 -2.91 -5.14
N HIS A 97 -10.06 -2.54 -5.52
CA HIS A 97 -9.72 -2.12 -6.87
C HIS A 97 -8.42 -2.80 -7.34
N PRO A 98 -8.10 -2.81 -8.65
CA PRO A 98 -6.83 -3.37 -9.12
C PRO A 98 -5.63 -2.61 -8.54
N VAL A 99 -4.84 -3.29 -7.70
CA VAL A 99 -3.61 -2.77 -7.09
C VAL A 99 -2.42 -3.52 -7.69
N SER A 100 -1.41 -2.77 -8.13
CA SER A 100 -0.22 -3.36 -8.77
C SER A 100 0.86 -3.78 -7.77
N GLY A 101 0.90 -3.10 -6.62
CA GLY A 101 1.96 -3.21 -5.63
C GLY A 101 3.18 -2.32 -5.96
N HIS A 102 3.02 -1.34 -6.85
CA HIS A 102 4.07 -0.42 -7.25
C HIS A 102 3.88 0.93 -6.56
N ILE A 103 4.57 1.09 -5.45
CA ILE A 103 4.45 2.26 -4.58
C ILE A 103 4.96 3.52 -5.26
N HIS A 104 4.17 4.59 -5.21
CA HIS A 104 4.51 5.90 -5.76
C HIS A 104 5.26 6.79 -4.76
N GLY A 105 5.03 6.57 -3.47
CA GLY A 105 5.63 7.29 -2.35
C GLY A 105 4.95 6.93 -1.04
N THR A 106 5.17 7.75 -0.03
CA THR A 106 4.51 7.57 1.28
C THR A 106 3.54 8.70 1.56
N ALA A 107 2.54 8.42 2.39
CA ALA A 107 1.69 9.41 3.01
C ALA A 107 1.85 9.34 4.54
N GLU A 108 1.74 10.47 5.22
CA GLU A 108 1.81 10.58 6.66
C GLU A 108 0.40 10.66 7.24
N ILE A 109 0.12 9.96 8.33
CA ILE A 109 -1.09 10.13 9.12
C ILE A 109 -0.95 11.44 9.90
N VAL A 110 -1.70 12.48 9.54
CA VAL A 110 -1.61 13.79 10.19
C VAL A 110 -2.73 14.06 11.19
N ASN A 111 -3.84 13.34 11.08
CA ASN A 111 -4.94 13.43 12.04
C ASN A 111 -5.75 12.14 12.09
N ILE A 112 -6.24 11.78 13.27
CA ILE A 112 -7.17 10.67 13.49
C ILE A 112 -8.33 11.17 14.35
N GLU A 113 -9.54 11.07 13.83
CA GLU A 113 -10.76 11.38 14.54
C GLU A 113 -11.60 10.13 14.72
N ARG A 114 -12.23 10.00 15.88
CA ARG A 114 -13.11 8.86 16.21
C ARG A 114 -14.47 9.38 16.65
N PRO A 115 -15.22 10.08 15.75
CA PRO A 115 -16.59 10.42 16.07
C PRO A 115 -17.41 9.14 16.23
N GLU A 116 -18.57 9.23 16.87
CA GLU A 116 -19.41 8.08 17.17
C GLU A 116 -19.56 7.15 15.95
N ASN A 117 -19.18 5.87 16.14
CA ASN A 117 -19.21 4.81 15.12
C ASN A 117 -18.35 5.01 13.85
N ASN A 118 -17.44 5.99 13.84
CA ASN A 118 -16.57 6.25 12.71
C ASN A 118 -15.08 6.28 13.11
N HIS A 119 -14.21 5.95 12.17
CA HIS A 119 -12.77 6.10 12.28
C HIS A 119 -12.27 6.84 11.04
N VAL A 120 -12.00 8.13 11.22
CA VAL A 120 -11.61 9.05 10.15
C VAL A 120 -10.13 9.34 10.25
N VAL A 121 -9.39 9.11 9.17
CA VAL A 121 -7.96 9.38 9.13
C VAL A 121 -7.64 10.36 8.01
N THR A 122 -6.92 11.42 8.36
CA THR A 122 -6.39 12.39 7.39
C THR A 122 -4.94 12.05 7.10
N PHE A 123 -4.64 11.91 5.83
CA PHE A 123 -3.32 11.65 5.31
C PHE A 123 -2.76 12.88 4.60
N LYS A 124 -1.45 13.07 4.68
CA LYS A 124 -0.70 14.09 3.93
C LYS A 124 0.32 13.41 3.03
N CYS A 125 0.38 13.80 1.77
CA CYS A 125 1.39 13.32 0.83
C CYS A 125 2.05 14.46 0.06
N ASP A 126 3.08 14.15 -0.72
CA ASP A 126 3.71 15.11 -1.62
C ASP A 126 2.66 15.69 -2.59
N LYS A 127 2.62 17.02 -2.71
CA LYS A 127 1.64 17.75 -3.55
C LYS A 127 1.61 17.31 -5.00
N LYS A 128 2.73 16.78 -5.52
CA LYS A 128 2.77 16.25 -6.90
C LYS A 128 1.78 15.11 -7.14
N TRP A 129 1.39 14.37 -6.10
CA TRP A 129 0.43 13.27 -6.19
C TRP A 129 -1.03 13.73 -6.10
N MET A 130 -1.29 14.93 -5.56
CA MET A 130 -2.65 15.42 -5.34
C MET A 130 -3.48 15.60 -6.62
N LYS A 131 -2.83 15.67 -7.79
CA LYS A 131 -3.54 15.74 -9.08
C LYS A 131 -4.24 14.43 -9.44
N TYR A 132 -3.86 13.31 -8.83
CA TYR A 132 -4.45 12.00 -9.04
C TYR A 132 -5.42 11.58 -7.94
N ILE A 133 -5.59 12.39 -6.89
CA ILE A 133 -6.45 12.07 -5.75
C ILE A 133 -7.74 12.87 -5.85
N PHE A 134 -8.87 12.16 -5.94
CA PHE A 134 -10.20 12.74 -6.13
C PHE A 134 -11.17 12.22 -5.07
N PRO A 135 -12.15 13.04 -4.62
CA PRO A 135 -13.24 12.54 -3.81
C PRO A 135 -13.98 11.40 -4.51
N LYS A 136 -14.28 10.33 -3.78
CA LYS A 136 -14.87 9.08 -4.26
C LYS A 136 -13.99 8.25 -5.18
N GLY A 137 -12.74 8.68 -5.43
CA GLY A 137 -11.74 7.86 -6.14
C GLY A 137 -11.11 6.82 -5.22
N PHE A 138 -10.40 5.87 -5.83
CA PHE A 138 -9.63 4.87 -5.10
C PHE A 138 -8.21 5.33 -4.80
N ILE A 139 -7.67 4.84 -3.70
CA ILE A 139 -6.27 4.92 -3.32
C ILE A 139 -5.89 3.63 -2.58
N SER A 140 -4.67 3.15 -2.77
CA SER A 140 -4.14 2.08 -1.93
C SER A 140 -3.15 2.63 -0.91
N LEU A 141 -3.40 2.35 0.38
CA LEU A 141 -2.52 2.71 1.50
C LEU A 141 -2.11 1.45 2.24
N ASP A 142 -0.79 1.19 2.37
CA ASP A 142 -0.24 -0.06 2.91
C ASP A 142 -0.93 -1.31 2.34
N GLY A 143 -1.28 -1.27 1.05
CA GLY A 143 -1.94 -2.36 0.33
C GLY A 143 -3.45 -2.44 0.52
N VAL A 144 -4.05 -1.56 1.32
CA VAL A 144 -5.50 -1.52 1.53
C VAL A 144 -6.17 -0.66 0.48
N SER A 145 -7.13 -1.21 -0.25
CA SER A 145 -8.01 -0.45 -1.16
C SER A 145 -8.97 0.42 -0.35
N LEU A 146 -8.90 1.73 -0.55
CA LEU A 146 -9.66 2.70 0.21
C LEU A 146 -10.34 3.70 -0.72
N THR A 147 -11.50 4.20 -0.28
CA THR A 147 -12.21 5.28 -0.96
C THR A 147 -11.86 6.62 -0.32
N VAL A 148 -11.39 7.55 -1.11
CA VAL A 148 -11.13 8.93 -0.69
C VAL A 148 -12.44 9.66 -0.44
N VAL A 149 -12.57 10.35 0.70
CA VAL A 149 -13.78 11.11 1.05
C VAL A 149 -13.59 12.58 0.73
N ASP A 150 -12.61 13.24 1.34
CA ASP A 150 -12.31 14.65 1.14
C ASP A 150 -10.88 14.86 0.65
N VAL A 151 -10.65 15.94 -0.11
CA VAL A 151 -9.34 16.28 -0.66
C VAL A 151 -9.08 17.77 -0.52
N ASN A 152 -7.97 18.12 0.15
CA ASN A 152 -7.46 19.48 0.20
C ASN A 152 -6.13 19.59 -0.57
N LYS A 153 -6.21 19.94 -1.85
CA LYS A 153 -5.04 20.05 -2.75
C LYS A 153 -4.04 21.12 -2.31
N LYS A 154 -4.50 22.18 -1.62
CA LYS A 154 -3.61 23.27 -1.15
C LYS A 154 -2.68 22.80 -0.04
N GLU A 155 -3.20 22.00 0.88
CA GLU A 155 -2.45 21.46 2.02
C GLU A 155 -1.78 20.12 1.70
N GLY A 156 -2.15 19.45 0.62
CA GLY A 156 -1.64 18.13 0.25
C GLY A 156 -2.26 17.01 1.10
N THR A 157 -3.52 17.19 1.55
CA THR A 157 -4.19 16.24 2.44
C THR A 157 -5.44 15.63 1.80
N PHE A 158 -5.78 14.44 2.26
CA PHE A 158 -7.02 13.74 1.93
C PHE A 158 -7.48 12.90 3.11
N THR A 159 -8.78 12.60 3.17
CA THR A 159 -9.37 11.81 4.26
C THR A 159 -9.94 10.48 3.76
N VAL A 160 -9.90 9.49 4.64
CA VAL A 160 -10.48 8.16 4.45
C VAL A 160 -11.25 7.77 5.70
N TYR A 161 -12.39 7.11 5.53
CA TYR A 161 -13.14 6.46 6.60
C TYR A 161 -12.86 4.97 6.62
N PHE A 162 -12.42 4.47 7.76
CA PHE A 162 -12.15 3.04 7.95
C PHE A 162 -13.36 2.31 8.53
N ILE A 163 -13.77 1.25 7.88
CA ILE A 163 -14.77 0.34 8.44
C ILE A 163 -14.15 -0.59 9.49
N PRO A 164 -14.91 -1.10 10.47
CA PRO A 164 -14.37 -1.96 11.54
C PRO A 164 -13.59 -3.18 11.03
N GLU A 165 -14.03 -3.80 9.95
CA GLU A 165 -13.36 -4.98 9.38
C GLU A 165 -11.97 -4.64 8.82
N THR A 166 -11.81 -3.48 8.17
CA THR A 166 -10.50 -3.02 7.69
C THR A 166 -9.55 -2.79 8.87
N LEU A 167 -10.01 -2.13 9.92
CA LEU A 167 -9.20 -1.95 11.15
C LEU A 167 -8.81 -3.30 11.76
N ARG A 168 -9.74 -4.25 11.85
CA ARG A 168 -9.48 -5.57 12.44
C ARG A 168 -8.41 -6.39 11.70
N LEU A 169 -8.31 -6.23 10.39
CA LEU A 169 -7.45 -7.05 9.54
C LEU A 169 -6.13 -6.37 9.16
N THR A 170 -5.95 -5.09 9.46
CA THR A 170 -4.82 -4.31 8.96
C THR A 170 -4.06 -3.58 10.07
N THR A 171 -2.86 -3.14 9.76
CA THR A 171 -2.01 -2.34 10.65
C THR A 171 -2.65 -1.00 11.05
N PHE A 172 -3.70 -0.55 10.37
CA PHE A 172 -4.42 0.68 10.71
C PHE A 172 -5.12 0.65 12.07
N SER A 173 -5.28 -0.53 12.69
CA SER A 173 -5.82 -0.66 14.05
C SER A 173 -4.93 -0.01 15.11
N PHE A 174 -3.61 0.04 14.89
CA PHE A 174 -2.62 0.55 15.85
C PHE A 174 -1.72 1.66 15.32
N LYS A 175 -1.77 1.97 14.01
CA LYS A 175 -1.07 3.14 13.46
C LYS A 175 -1.64 4.44 14.04
N GLY A 176 -0.75 5.39 14.30
CA GLY A 176 -1.02 6.68 14.92
C GLY A 176 -0.59 7.87 14.08
N GLN A 177 -0.86 9.06 14.59
CA GLN A 177 -0.40 10.31 13.99
C GLN A 177 1.13 10.36 13.95
N GLY A 178 1.69 10.75 12.78
CA GLY A 178 3.12 10.75 12.48
C GLY A 178 3.61 9.48 11.77
N ASP A 179 2.81 8.41 11.75
CA ASP A 179 3.16 7.19 11.03
C ASP A 179 3.10 7.39 9.51
N LEU A 180 4.04 6.77 8.82
CA LEU A 180 4.09 6.71 7.37
C LEU A 180 3.40 5.44 6.86
N VAL A 181 2.71 5.58 5.75
CA VAL A 181 2.11 4.46 5.00
C VAL A 181 2.56 4.50 3.54
N ASN A 182 2.74 3.35 2.93
CA ASN A 182 3.02 3.25 1.50
C ASN A 182 1.78 3.63 0.70
N MET A 183 1.96 4.45 -0.31
CA MET A 183 0.86 4.97 -1.12
C MET A 183 1.01 4.53 -2.59
N GLU A 184 -0.02 3.91 -3.12
CA GLU A 184 -0.17 3.63 -4.54
C GLU A 184 -1.38 4.38 -5.08
N ILE A 185 -1.16 5.18 -6.12
CA ILE A 185 -2.22 5.89 -6.88
C ILE A 185 -2.92 4.88 -7.78
N ASP A 186 -4.23 4.99 -7.91
CA ASP A 186 -5.00 4.19 -8.86
C ASP A 186 -4.45 4.37 -10.28
N GLN A 187 -4.08 3.26 -10.90
CA GLN A 187 -3.40 3.25 -12.19
C GLN A 187 -4.28 3.80 -13.32
N GLN A 188 -5.59 3.58 -13.26
CA GLN A 188 -6.52 4.10 -14.27
C GLN A 188 -6.60 5.62 -14.19
N THR A 189 -6.80 6.15 -12.99
CA THR A 189 -6.81 7.60 -12.73
C THR A 189 -5.50 8.24 -13.19
N ARG A 190 -4.36 7.64 -12.84
CA ARG A 190 -3.05 8.14 -13.25
C ARG A 190 -2.89 8.20 -14.75
N THR A 191 -3.22 7.11 -15.45
CA THR A 191 -3.12 7.04 -16.91
C THR A 191 -3.97 8.12 -17.59
N ILE A 192 -5.21 8.32 -17.12
CA ILE A 192 -6.11 9.33 -17.67
C ILE A 192 -5.53 10.74 -17.46
N VAL A 193 -5.14 11.08 -16.22
CA VAL A 193 -4.60 12.42 -15.89
C VAL A 193 -3.34 12.71 -16.68
N ASP A 194 -2.37 11.78 -16.70
CA ASP A 194 -1.10 11.97 -17.43
C ASP A 194 -1.34 12.09 -18.94
N THR A 195 -2.25 11.30 -19.53
CA THR A 195 -2.59 11.39 -20.95
C THR A 195 -3.21 12.73 -21.29
N VAL A 196 -4.17 13.22 -20.48
CA VAL A 196 -4.81 14.52 -20.70
C VAL A 196 -3.79 15.65 -20.58
N GLU A 197 -2.88 15.61 -19.60
CA GLU A 197 -1.81 16.61 -19.46
C GLU A 197 -0.89 16.65 -20.71
N ILE A 198 -0.55 15.49 -21.27
CA ILE A 198 0.28 15.40 -22.49
C ILE A 198 -0.45 16.02 -23.69
N ILE A 199 -1.74 15.71 -23.85
CA ILE A 199 -2.54 16.25 -24.96
C ILE A 199 -2.64 17.79 -24.86
N ILE A 200 -2.94 18.31 -23.68
CA ILE A 200 -3.04 19.77 -23.46
C ILE A 200 -1.71 20.46 -23.76
N LYS A 201 -0.60 19.94 -23.24
CA LYS A 201 0.74 20.49 -23.50
C LYS A 201 1.15 20.35 -24.97
N GLY A 202 0.81 19.25 -25.64
CA GLY A 202 1.08 19.02 -27.06
C GLY A 202 0.28 19.93 -27.96
N SER A 203 -0.95 20.31 -27.59
CA SER A 203 -1.78 21.26 -28.36
C SER A 203 -1.23 22.69 -28.35
N ASP A 204 -0.45 23.07 -27.33
CA ASP A 204 0.22 24.38 -27.27
C ASP A 204 1.42 24.48 -28.22
N TYR A 205 1.99 23.36 -28.68
CA TYR A 205 3.06 23.32 -29.70
C TYR A 205 2.52 23.23 -31.15
N ALA A 206 1.20 23.04 -31.31
CA ALA A 206 0.57 22.93 -32.64
C ALA A 206 -0.07 24.24 -33.12
N LYS A 207 0.11 25.32 -32.38
CA LYS A 207 -0.24 26.71 -32.77
C LYS A 207 1.01 27.51 -33.03
#